data_672dc1c269f7f80bc9c561ee40963ae5
#
_entry.id   672dc1c269f7f80bc9c561ee40963ae5
#
_cell.length_a   1.000
_cell.length_b   1.000
_cell.length_c   1.000
_cell.angle_alpha   90.00
_cell.angle_beta   90.00
_cell.angle_gamma   90.00
#
_symmetry.space_group_name_H-M   'P 1'
#
loop_
_entity.id
_entity.type
_entity.pdbx_description
1 polymer ?
#
loop_
_entity_poly.entity_id
_entity_poly.type
_entity_poly.pdbx_seq_one_letter_code
_entity_poly.pdbx_strand_id
1 'polypeptide(L)'
;MTRIGILSDTHGLLDKRVFEHFKDVDEIWHAGDIGSEDVLRRLREFKPTRAVYGNMDSGDVRYSLPEFYRFRVEDVNVLMTHIGGYPGHYNPWLIPWFRKSLEAKNAKIQNYPINEQMVNVIDLFVCGHSHILKVQYDPVYKFLTMNPGAAGKQGWQPCQTMLRFTIDGSKIDNLEVIELERL
;
A
#
# COMPACT_ATOMS: atom_id res chain seq x y z
N MET A 1 -1.86 16.78 -8.43
CA MET A 1 -1.66 16.38 -6.99
C MET A 1 -2.81 15.49 -6.55
N THR A 2 -2.51 14.28 -6.13
CA THR A 2 -3.47 13.24 -5.70
C THR A 2 -3.25 12.91 -4.22
N ARG A 3 -4.31 12.90 -3.41
CA ARG A 3 -4.27 12.60 -1.97
C ARG A 3 -4.62 11.15 -1.75
N ILE A 4 -3.77 10.43 -1.05
CA ILE A 4 -3.87 8.99 -0.84
C ILE A 4 -4.06 8.67 0.64
N GLY A 5 -4.96 7.73 0.94
CA GLY A 5 -5.07 7.07 2.24
C GLY A 5 -4.64 5.62 2.12
N ILE A 6 -3.78 5.15 3.03
CA ILE A 6 -3.38 3.73 3.08
C ILE A 6 -3.77 3.12 4.42
N LEU A 7 -4.38 1.94 4.37
CA LEU A 7 -4.64 1.09 5.53
C LEU A 7 -4.34 -0.38 5.20
N SER A 8 -4.21 -1.21 6.21
CA SER A 8 -3.97 -2.65 6.10
C SER A 8 -4.47 -3.40 7.32
N ASP A 9 -4.58 -4.71 7.20
CA ASP A 9 -4.79 -5.60 8.35
C ASP A 9 -6.03 -5.22 9.17
N THR A 10 -7.14 -5.01 8.47
CA THR A 10 -8.45 -4.69 9.08
C THR A 10 -9.12 -5.89 9.71
N HIS A 11 -8.85 -7.11 9.19
CA HIS A 11 -9.39 -8.38 9.71
C HIS A 11 -10.91 -8.33 9.97
N GLY A 12 -11.66 -7.75 9.05
CA GLY A 12 -13.12 -7.63 9.15
C GLY A 12 -13.64 -6.45 9.96
N LEU A 13 -12.76 -5.68 10.61
CA LEU A 13 -13.12 -4.44 11.31
C LEU A 13 -12.81 -3.23 10.47
N LEU A 14 -13.82 -2.44 10.13
CA LEU A 14 -13.64 -1.10 9.56
C LEU A 14 -14.21 -0.06 10.52
N ASP A 15 -13.31 0.57 11.27
CA ASP A 15 -13.65 1.64 12.21
C ASP A 15 -14.26 2.83 11.44
N LYS A 16 -15.39 3.33 11.92
CA LYS A 16 -16.07 4.47 11.29
C LYS A 16 -15.20 5.73 11.22
N ARG A 17 -14.25 5.89 12.13
CA ARG A 17 -13.30 7.02 12.16
C ARG A 17 -12.37 7.04 10.93
N VAL A 18 -12.17 5.89 10.26
CA VAL A 18 -11.44 5.82 8.97
C VAL A 18 -12.05 6.79 7.96
N PHE A 19 -13.38 6.85 7.86
CA PHE A 19 -14.08 7.73 6.93
C PHE A 19 -13.89 9.21 7.24
N GLU A 20 -13.80 9.57 8.52
CA GLU A 20 -13.55 10.95 8.96
C GLU A 20 -12.13 11.40 8.55
N HIS A 21 -11.15 10.54 8.77
CA HIS A 21 -9.75 10.83 8.45
C HIS A 21 -9.46 10.78 6.94
N PHE A 22 -10.20 9.95 6.20
CA PHE A 22 -10.01 9.80 4.75
C PHE A 22 -11.04 10.60 3.92
N LYS A 23 -11.83 11.50 4.53
CA LYS A 23 -12.83 12.30 3.81
C LYS A 23 -12.23 13.11 2.65
N ASP A 24 -11.00 13.62 2.84
CA ASP A 24 -10.32 14.50 1.90
C ASP A 24 -9.32 13.77 0.99
N VAL A 25 -9.17 12.43 1.08
CA VAL A 25 -8.36 11.67 0.14
C VAL A 25 -9.11 11.49 -1.18
N ASP A 26 -8.36 11.35 -2.26
CA ASP A 26 -8.91 11.09 -3.59
C ASP A 26 -9.02 9.59 -3.87
N GLU A 27 -8.15 8.79 -3.24
CA GLU A 27 -8.07 7.34 -3.41
C GLU A 27 -7.63 6.64 -2.13
N ILE A 28 -8.13 5.42 -1.89
CA ILE A 28 -7.76 4.57 -0.75
C ILE A 28 -7.02 3.33 -1.27
N TRP A 29 -5.92 2.96 -0.57
CA TRP A 29 -5.21 1.70 -0.82
C TRP A 29 -5.29 0.80 0.40
N HIS A 30 -5.65 -0.47 0.17
CA HIS A 30 -5.70 -1.48 1.23
C HIS A 30 -4.66 -2.57 0.97
N ALA A 31 -3.68 -2.68 1.85
CA ALA A 31 -2.52 -3.57 1.67
C ALA A 31 -2.76 -5.01 2.20
N GLY A 32 -4.01 -5.51 2.17
CA GLY A 32 -4.34 -6.92 2.44
C GLY A 32 -4.79 -7.22 3.86
N ASP A 33 -5.19 -8.48 4.09
CA ASP A 33 -5.87 -8.96 5.28
C ASP A 33 -7.11 -8.11 5.62
N ILE A 34 -7.98 -8.01 4.62
CA ILE A 34 -9.23 -7.24 4.65
C ILE A 34 -10.24 -7.91 5.60
N GLY A 35 -10.36 -9.24 5.50
CA GLY A 35 -11.13 -10.09 6.39
C GLY A 35 -12.62 -10.19 6.09
N SER A 36 -13.21 -9.29 5.29
CA SER A 36 -14.60 -9.41 4.83
C SER A 36 -14.90 -8.58 3.59
N GLU A 37 -15.86 -9.04 2.78
CA GLU A 37 -16.37 -8.28 1.64
C GLU A 37 -17.03 -6.96 2.05
N ASP A 38 -17.65 -6.91 3.22
CA ASP A 38 -18.28 -5.70 3.74
C ASP A 38 -17.28 -4.56 3.90
N VAL A 39 -16.08 -4.84 4.41
CA VAL A 39 -15.00 -3.84 4.51
C VAL A 39 -14.65 -3.30 3.13
N LEU A 40 -14.40 -4.19 2.16
CA LEU A 40 -14.01 -3.79 0.81
C LEU A 40 -15.13 -3.00 0.10
N ARG A 41 -16.38 -3.46 0.23
CA ARG A 41 -17.56 -2.78 -0.31
C ARG A 41 -17.70 -1.36 0.25
N ARG A 42 -17.65 -1.20 1.58
CA ARG A 42 -17.78 0.11 2.24
C ARG A 42 -16.67 1.09 1.87
N LEU A 43 -15.42 0.60 1.72
CA LEU A 43 -14.32 1.43 1.22
C LEU A 43 -14.57 1.90 -0.22
N ARG A 44 -15.01 0.99 -1.11
CA ARG A 44 -15.29 1.29 -2.52
C ARG A 44 -16.50 2.21 -2.72
N GLU A 45 -17.51 2.10 -1.87
CA GLU A 45 -18.66 3.03 -1.85
C GLU A 45 -18.25 4.44 -1.40
N PHE A 46 -17.23 4.54 -0.56
CA PHE A 46 -16.76 5.82 -0.04
C PHE A 46 -15.76 6.52 -0.97
N LYS A 47 -14.76 5.82 -1.48
CA LYS A 47 -13.71 6.37 -2.37
C LYS A 47 -13.24 5.31 -3.37
N PRO A 48 -12.68 5.71 -4.53
CA PRO A 48 -11.92 4.80 -5.37
C PRO A 48 -10.91 4.02 -4.54
N THR A 49 -10.95 2.68 -4.60
CA THR A 49 -10.15 1.83 -3.72
C THR A 49 -9.38 0.80 -4.53
N ARG A 50 -8.05 0.80 -4.36
CA ARG A 50 -7.15 -0.28 -4.82
C ARG A 50 -6.84 -1.18 -3.64
N ALA A 51 -6.81 -2.48 -3.86
CA ALA A 51 -6.52 -3.43 -2.80
C ALA A 51 -5.78 -4.66 -3.34
N VAL A 52 -5.04 -5.31 -2.45
CA VAL A 52 -4.52 -6.66 -2.62
C VAL A 52 -5.14 -7.57 -1.57
N TYR A 53 -5.18 -8.88 -1.83
CA TYR A 53 -5.54 -9.80 -0.75
C TYR A 53 -4.33 -10.11 0.13
N GLY A 54 -4.60 -10.47 1.39
CA GLY A 54 -3.60 -10.97 2.33
C GLY A 54 -3.70 -12.48 2.54
N ASN A 55 -2.83 -13.01 3.40
CA ASN A 55 -2.79 -14.45 3.68
C ASN A 55 -4.00 -14.95 4.48
N MET A 56 -4.68 -14.06 5.22
CA MET A 56 -5.89 -14.40 5.96
C MET A 56 -7.17 -14.21 5.14
N ASP A 57 -7.09 -13.56 3.97
CA ASP A 57 -8.25 -13.39 3.09
C ASP A 57 -8.60 -14.69 2.37
N SER A 58 -9.89 -14.98 2.29
CA SER A 58 -10.46 -16.17 1.64
C SER A 58 -11.72 -15.83 0.84
N GLY A 59 -12.29 -16.82 0.14
CA GLY A 59 -13.53 -16.64 -0.61
C GLY A 59 -13.46 -15.50 -1.61
N ASP A 60 -14.54 -14.73 -1.73
CA ASP A 60 -14.70 -13.71 -2.77
C ASP A 60 -13.72 -12.53 -2.61
N VAL A 61 -13.29 -12.20 -1.39
CA VAL A 61 -12.24 -11.20 -1.18
C VAL A 61 -10.96 -11.63 -1.90
N ARG A 62 -10.52 -12.87 -1.67
CA ARG A 62 -9.29 -13.39 -2.27
C ARG A 62 -9.42 -13.56 -3.80
N TYR A 63 -10.57 -14.01 -4.29
CA TYR A 63 -10.79 -14.22 -5.72
C TYR A 63 -10.94 -12.91 -6.51
N SER A 64 -11.43 -11.85 -5.88
CA SER A 64 -11.68 -10.57 -6.53
C SER A 64 -10.48 -9.62 -6.57
N LEU A 65 -9.38 -9.95 -5.88
CA LEU A 65 -8.22 -9.10 -5.72
C LEU A 65 -6.94 -9.78 -6.19
N PRO A 66 -5.96 -9.00 -6.68
CA PRO A 66 -4.63 -9.53 -7.00
C PRO A 66 -3.79 -9.72 -5.73
N GLU A 67 -2.78 -10.60 -5.80
CA GLU A 67 -1.73 -10.74 -4.78
C GLU A 67 -0.71 -9.61 -4.86
N PHE A 68 -0.37 -9.22 -6.10
CA PHE A 68 0.55 -8.14 -6.43
C PHE A 68 -0.18 -7.14 -7.32
N TYR A 69 -0.18 -5.89 -6.92
CA TYR A 69 -0.80 -4.84 -7.71
C TYR A 69 0.25 -3.81 -8.10
N ARG A 70 0.48 -3.69 -9.41
CA ARG A 70 1.32 -2.65 -10.00
C ARG A 70 0.43 -1.62 -10.64
N PHE A 71 0.65 -0.37 -10.30
CA PHE A 71 -0.09 0.75 -10.88
C PHE A 71 0.73 2.02 -10.81
N ARG A 72 0.26 3.05 -11.47
CA ARG A 72 0.87 4.37 -11.46
C ARG A 72 -0.14 5.41 -11.01
N VAL A 73 0.32 6.32 -10.16
CA VAL A 73 -0.41 7.52 -9.78
C VAL A 73 0.47 8.71 -10.10
N GLU A 74 -0.01 9.59 -10.96
CA GLU A 74 0.79 10.66 -11.56
C GLU A 74 2.10 10.10 -12.14
N ASP A 75 3.26 10.48 -11.62
CA ASP A 75 4.56 9.98 -12.09
C ASP A 75 5.20 8.96 -11.12
N VAL A 76 4.46 8.48 -10.13
CA VAL A 76 4.93 7.49 -9.15
C VAL A 76 4.45 6.09 -9.54
N ASN A 77 5.39 5.17 -9.75
CA ASN A 77 5.10 3.76 -10.00
C ASN A 77 5.05 3.02 -8.66
N VAL A 78 3.93 2.38 -8.41
CA VAL A 78 3.63 1.70 -7.15
C VAL A 78 3.62 0.20 -7.34
N LEU A 79 4.26 -0.52 -6.44
CA LEU A 79 4.05 -1.95 -6.22
C LEU A 79 3.41 -2.14 -4.85
N MET A 80 2.26 -2.78 -4.80
CA MET A 80 1.57 -3.15 -3.57
C MET A 80 1.43 -4.65 -3.47
N THR A 81 1.73 -5.22 -2.32
CA THR A 81 1.49 -6.62 -1.93
C THR A 81 1.30 -6.70 -0.43
N HIS A 82 0.67 -7.77 0.06
CA HIS A 82 0.47 -7.90 1.51
C HIS A 82 1.76 -8.30 2.23
N ILE A 83 2.42 -9.39 1.81
CA ILE A 83 3.61 -9.92 2.49
C ILE A 83 4.87 -9.38 1.83
N GLY A 84 5.35 -8.21 2.28
CA GLY A 84 6.45 -7.49 1.65
C GLY A 84 7.76 -7.47 2.42
N GLY A 85 7.70 -7.16 3.71
CA GLY A 85 8.88 -6.90 4.54
C GLY A 85 9.29 -5.43 4.51
N TYR A 86 10.58 -5.16 4.76
CA TYR A 86 11.14 -3.81 4.89
C TYR A 86 12.62 -3.81 4.46
N PRO A 87 13.26 -2.64 4.28
CA PRO A 87 14.65 -2.55 3.88
C PRO A 87 15.58 -3.45 4.69
N GLY A 88 16.31 -4.31 3.99
CA GLY A 88 17.18 -5.34 4.57
C GLY A 88 16.50 -6.67 4.93
N HIS A 89 15.17 -6.73 4.93
CA HIS A 89 14.37 -7.90 5.34
C HIS A 89 13.14 -8.11 4.46
N TYR A 90 13.29 -7.91 3.15
CA TYR A 90 12.21 -8.17 2.20
C TYR A 90 11.96 -9.65 1.99
N ASN A 91 10.73 -9.98 1.62
CA ASN A 91 10.39 -11.29 1.15
C ASN A 91 11.28 -11.68 -0.06
N PRO A 92 12.00 -12.82 -0.02
CA PRO A 92 12.99 -13.17 -1.02
C PRO A 92 12.50 -13.17 -2.46
N TRP A 93 11.23 -13.50 -2.71
CA TRP A 93 10.71 -13.52 -4.08
C TRP A 93 10.42 -12.14 -4.68
N LEU A 94 10.44 -11.07 -3.88
CA LEU A 94 10.38 -9.69 -4.38
C LEU A 94 11.74 -9.18 -4.89
N ILE A 95 12.84 -9.76 -4.41
CA ILE A 95 14.20 -9.32 -4.73
C ILE A 95 14.49 -9.27 -6.24
N PRO A 96 14.08 -10.26 -7.06
CA PRO A 96 14.27 -10.16 -8.51
C PRO A 96 13.57 -8.96 -9.13
N TRP A 97 12.40 -8.57 -8.64
CA TRP A 97 11.66 -7.42 -9.14
C TRP A 97 12.33 -6.09 -8.73
N PHE A 98 12.82 -6.03 -7.50
CA PHE A 98 13.55 -4.85 -7.00
C PHE A 98 14.87 -4.65 -7.76
N ARG A 99 15.60 -5.73 -8.08
CA ARG A 99 16.80 -5.66 -8.93
C ARG A 99 16.49 -5.15 -10.34
N LYS A 100 15.45 -5.67 -10.99
CA LYS A 100 15.01 -5.18 -12.30
C LYS A 100 14.61 -3.71 -12.26
N SER A 101 13.92 -3.28 -11.21
CA SER A 101 13.58 -1.88 -11.00
C SER A 101 14.85 -1.01 -10.89
N LEU A 102 15.82 -1.45 -10.12
CA LEU A 102 17.08 -0.74 -9.97
C LEU A 102 17.87 -0.66 -11.28
N GLU A 103 17.94 -1.76 -12.04
CA GLU A 103 18.56 -1.81 -13.36
C GLU A 103 17.91 -0.80 -14.31
N ALA A 104 16.57 -0.75 -14.36
CA ALA A 104 15.82 0.20 -15.17
C ALA A 104 16.12 1.67 -14.78
N LYS A 105 16.16 1.97 -13.48
CA LYS A 105 16.54 3.30 -12.98
C LYS A 105 17.96 3.69 -13.36
N ASN A 106 18.92 2.78 -13.22
CA ASN A 106 20.32 3.04 -13.55
C ASN A 106 20.54 3.22 -15.04
N ALA A 107 19.76 2.53 -15.88
CA ALA A 107 19.79 2.68 -17.34
C ALA A 107 19.10 3.98 -17.83
N LYS A 108 18.52 4.79 -16.92
CA LYS A 108 17.76 6.01 -17.22
C LYS A 108 16.64 5.76 -18.25
N ILE A 109 16.01 4.61 -18.17
CA ILE A 109 14.90 4.25 -19.03
C ILE A 109 13.68 5.02 -18.54
N GLN A 110 13.50 6.25 -19.05
CA GLN A 110 12.45 7.18 -18.62
C GLN A 110 11.12 7.03 -19.36
N ASN A 111 11.10 6.33 -20.50
CA ASN A 111 9.94 6.29 -21.37
C ASN A 111 9.57 4.85 -21.75
N TYR A 112 8.87 4.15 -20.85
CA TYR A 112 8.12 2.97 -21.25
C TYR A 112 6.64 3.33 -21.45
N PRO A 113 6.04 2.92 -22.58
CA PRO A 113 4.61 3.03 -22.75
C PRO A 113 3.92 2.25 -21.63
N ILE A 114 2.92 2.86 -21.04
CA ILE A 114 2.11 2.30 -19.95
C ILE A 114 1.23 1.20 -20.56
N ASN A 115 1.79 0.03 -20.72
CA ASN A 115 1.00 -1.19 -20.76
C ASN A 115 1.36 -2.01 -19.50
N GLU A 116 0.38 -2.70 -18.98
CA GLU A 116 0.43 -3.37 -17.67
C GLU A 116 1.61 -4.36 -17.48
N GLN A 117 2.31 -4.70 -18.55
CA GLN A 117 3.41 -5.66 -18.55
C GLN A 117 4.80 -5.03 -18.39
N MET A 118 4.95 -3.71 -18.44
CA MET A 118 6.25 -3.04 -18.60
C MET A 118 6.65 -2.07 -17.49
N VAL A 119 5.96 -2.00 -16.38
CA VAL A 119 6.41 -1.19 -15.24
C VAL A 119 7.49 -1.94 -14.48
N ASN A 120 8.72 -1.85 -14.96
CA ASN A 120 9.87 -2.39 -14.26
C ASN A 120 10.34 -1.48 -13.11
N VAL A 121 10.01 -0.19 -13.14
CA VAL A 121 10.40 0.79 -12.13
C VAL A 121 9.43 0.74 -10.95
N ILE A 122 9.95 0.79 -9.73
CA ILE A 122 9.20 0.90 -8.48
C ILE A 122 9.72 2.14 -7.76
N ASP A 123 8.87 3.12 -7.55
CA ASP A 123 9.17 4.35 -6.82
C ASP A 123 8.62 4.30 -5.39
N LEU A 124 7.49 3.61 -5.23
CA LEU A 124 6.83 3.36 -3.94
C LEU A 124 6.47 1.87 -3.80
N PHE A 125 6.92 1.27 -2.71
CA PHE A 125 6.55 -0.08 -2.32
C PHE A 125 5.64 -0.05 -1.10
N VAL A 126 4.46 -0.66 -1.19
CA VAL A 126 3.45 -0.69 -0.14
C VAL A 126 3.17 -2.13 0.28
N CYS A 127 3.19 -2.40 1.59
CA CYS A 127 2.85 -3.71 2.14
C CYS A 127 2.14 -3.61 3.50
N GLY A 128 1.69 -4.76 4.02
CA GLY A 128 1.07 -4.93 5.33
C GLY A 128 1.71 -6.08 6.12
N HIS A 129 0.87 -6.99 6.63
CA HIS A 129 1.19 -8.27 7.26
C HIS A 129 1.95 -8.21 8.59
N SER A 130 3.00 -7.44 8.71
CA SER A 130 3.78 -7.36 9.94
C SER A 130 3.04 -6.64 11.08
N HIS A 131 1.96 -5.92 10.77
CA HIS A 131 1.25 -5.01 11.67
C HIS A 131 2.13 -3.91 12.28
N ILE A 132 3.30 -3.66 11.70
CA ILE A 132 4.27 -2.66 12.18
C ILE A 132 4.23 -1.46 11.26
N LEU A 133 3.83 -0.31 11.79
CA LEU A 133 3.92 0.95 11.07
C LEU A 133 5.38 1.23 10.70
N LYS A 134 5.66 1.39 9.41
CA LYS A 134 7.00 1.69 8.93
C LYS A 134 6.97 2.47 7.63
N VAL A 135 7.68 3.59 7.61
CA VAL A 135 7.97 4.37 6.40
C VAL A 135 9.46 4.57 6.33
N GLN A 136 10.09 4.05 5.29
CA GLN A 136 11.54 4.06 5.17
C GLN A 136 11.96 4.07 3.70
N TYR A 137 12.87 4.99 3.35
CA TYR A 137 13.53 4.95 2.04
C TYR A 137 14.57 3.82 1.99
N ASP A 138 14.55 3.06 0.92
CA ASP A 138 15.55 2.02 0.66
C ASP A 138 16.66 2.57 -0.24
N PRO A 139 17.88 2.77 0.29
CA PRO A 139 18.99 3.31 -0.50
C PRO A 139 19.57 2.30 -1.48
N VAL A 140 19.33 0.99 -1.29
CA VAL A 140 19.82 -0.08 -2.17
C VAL A 140 18.98 -0.13 -3.44
N TYR A 141 17.65 -0.23 -3.30
CA TYR A 141 16.73 -0.35 -4.42
C TYR A 141 16.14 1.00 -4.88
N LYS A 142 16.43 2.08 -4.15
CA LYS A 142 16.04 3.47 -4.49
C LYS A 142 14.53 3.66 -4.62
N PHE A 143 13.76 3.19 -3.64
CA PHE A 143 12.34 3.45 -3.52
C PHE A 143 11.93 3.70 -2.07
N LEU A 144 10.76 4.30 -1.88
CA LEU A 144 10.16 4.47 -0.57
C LEU A 144 9.34 3.21 -0.22
N THR A 145 9.52 2.67 0.99
CA THR A 145 8.70 1.57 1.53
C THR A 145 7.71 2.13 2.54
N MET A 146 6.44 1.75 2.42
CA MET A 146 5.38 2.08 3.36
C MET A 146 4.65 0.84 3.83
N ASN A 147 4.52 0.69 5.14
CA ASN A 147 3.60 -0.21 5.80
C ASN A 147 2.76 0.62 6.77
N PRO A 148 1.43 0.69 6.60
CA PRO A 148 0.58 1.54 7.45
C PRO A 148 0.39 0.99 8.87
N GLY A 149 0.91 -0.20 9.18
CA GLY A 149 0.57 -0.93 10.40
C GLY A 149 -0.80 -1.58 10.29
N ALA A 150 -1.46 -1.82 11.42
CA ALA A 150 -2.76 -2.49 11.45
C ALA A 150 -3.90 -1.54 11.80
N ALA A 151 -4.92 -1.47 10.94
CA ALA A 151 -6.15 -0.71 11.16
C ALA A 151 -7.25 -1.52 11.87
N GLY A 152 -7.02 -2.80 12.15
CA GLY A 152 -7.94 -3.71 12.85
C GLY A 152 -7.76 -3.71 14.37
N LYS A 153 -8.38 -4.73 15.02
CA LYS A 153 -8.34 -4.89 16.48
C LYS A 153 -6.97 -5.26 17.03
N GLN A 154 -6.13 -5.90 16.24
CA GLN A 154 -4.82 -6.42 16.65
C GLN A 154 -3.70 -5.71 15.89
N GLY A 155 -2.56 -5.54 16.55
CA GLY A 155 -1.36 -4.95 15.97
C GLY A 155 -0.26 -4.76 17.00
N TRP A 156 0.94 -4.45 16.56
CA TRP A 156 2.09 -4.22 17.43
C TRP A 156 2.03 -2.86 18.15
N GLN A 157 1.53 -1.83 17.46
CA GLN A 157 1.29 -0.54 18.10
C GLN A 157 0.10 -0.63 19.05
N PRO A 158 0.06 0.16 20.13
CA PRO A 158 -1.07 0.21 21.07
C PRO A 158 -2.34 0.81 20.43
N CYS A 159 -2.22 1.48 19.31
CA CYS A 159 -3.28 2.10 18.53
C CYS A 159 -3.44 1.43 17.15
N GLN A 160 -4.59 1.67 16.52
CA GLN A 160 -4.76 1.42 15.08
C GLN A 160 -3.95 2.48 14.33
N THR A 161 -3.30 2.08 13.24
CA THR A 161 -2.50 3.01 12.43
C THR A 161 -2.90 2.99 10.97
N MET A 162 -2.83 4.15 10.34
CA MET A 162 -3.06 4.36 8.91
C MET A 162 -2.13 5.47 8.44
N LEU A 163 -1.96 5.60 7.14
CA LEU A 163 -1.16 6.66 6.53
C LEU A 163 -2.02 7.52 5.60
N ARG A 164 -1.68 8.80 5.51
CA ARG A 164 -2.20 9.73 4.53
C ARG A 164 -1.06 10.55 3.96
N PHE A 165 -1.03 10.76 2.63
CA PHE A 165 0.01 11.54 1.95
C PHE A 165 -0.50 12.07 0.61
N THR A 166 0.33 12.88 -0.04
CA THR A 166 0.05 13.40 -1.39
C THR A 166 1.10 12.93 -2.39
N ILE A 167 0.67 12.75 -3.64
CA ILE A 167 1.54 12.58 -4.80
C ILE A 167 1.32 13.79 -5.71
N ASP A 168 2.41 14.47 -6.09
CA ASP A 168 2.40 15.60 -7.02
C ASP A 168 3.51 15.39 -8.06
N GLY A 169 3.14 15.00 -9.26
CA GLY A 169 4.09 14.50 -10.25
C GLY A 169 4.85 13.28 -9.72
N SER A 170 6.16 13.40 -9.56
CA SER A 170 7.02 12.35 -8.98
C SER A 170 7.27 12.50 -7.47
N LYS A 171 6.73 13.55 -6.84
CA LYS A 171 6.98 13.87 -5.44
C LYS A 171 5.92 13.24 -4.53
N ILE A 172 6.38 12.53 -3.50
CA ILE A 172 5.56 12.05 -2.39
C ILE A 172 5.80 12.99 -1.21
N ASP A 173 4.74 13.60 -0.68
CA ASP A 173 4.84 14.66 0.33
C ASP A 173 3.67 14.61 1.32
N ASN A 174 3.70 15.47 2.34
CA ASN A 174 2.64 15.61 3.34
C ASN A 174 2.26 14.29 4.01
N LEU A 175 3.25 13.45 4.32
CA LEU A 175 3.02 12.19 4.99
C LEU A 175 2.55 12.42 6.42
N GLU A 176 1.41 11.85 6.76
CA GLU A 176 0.83 11.85 8.09
C GLU A 176 0.57 10.43 8.56
N VAL A 177 0.88 10.17 9.82
CA VAL A 177 0.44 8.97 10.53
C VAL A 177 -0.86 9.30 11.26
N ILE A 178 -1.89 8.50 11.03
CA ILE A 178 -3.16 8.59 11.76
C ILE A 178 -3.16 7.48 12.79
N GLU A 179 -3.31 7.86 14.05
CA GLU A 179 -3.38 6.96 15.18
C GLU A 179 -4.77 7.02 15.81
N LEU A 180 -5.43 5.89 15.96
CA LEU A 180 -6.73 5.76 16.59
C LEU A 180 -6.62 4.79 17.77
N GLU A 181 -7.21 5.16 18.89
CA GLU A 181 -7.34 4.24 20.03
C GLU A 181 -8.01 2.94 19.57
N ARG A 182 -7.47 1.78 19.95
CA ARG A 182 -8.07 0.49 19.62
C ARG A 182 -9.39 0.31 20.35
N LEU A 183 -10.37 -0.21 19.60
CA LEU A 183 -11.71 -0.51 20.12
C LEU A 183 -11.71 -1.82 20.93
#